data_b446839571a08c042b1d9fd77e784f3e
#
_entry.id   b446839571a08c042b1d9fd77e784f3e
#
_cell.length_a   1.000
_cell.length_b   1.000
_cell.length_c   1.000
_cell.angle_alpha   90.00
_cell.angle_beta   90.00
_cell.angle_gamma   90.00
#
_symmetry.space_group_name_H-M   'P 1'
#
loop_
_entity.id
_entity.type
_entity.pdbx_description
1 polymer ?
#
loop_
_entity_poly.entity_id
_entity_poly.type
_entity_poly.pdbx_seq_one_letter_code
_entity_poly.pdbx_strand_id
1 'polypeptide(L)'
;MIFPIVRTAVVALRRDRVSLVLSFVVPIAFFSIFAVIFGGQHDSVSKIKVIVVDQDQSRASQKLVQGLVSDGSLIVSTKPAPTKDQPAPTNYTAVSAETAVKAGDVSVALIVPHGFGDHPFSFGGKSTTETGPSIELLNDASDMIAPQMVGGLLQKAAMTAMPEAMAEQGMKYTDQYIGGFTAEQRKLMQANLDRLREIESKQGKGANPASSALGGGLIAVHNRSVVGENKKNPMVSFYAAAIGVMFLLFTASGSAGALLDEAESGALDRVLSSRISMTGLLAGKLVFNILLAFTQLTVMFLWAWSIFKLDFFSHIPGFIVMGLCTAFAVAAFGMLLASICHTRAQLGALSTLAILVMSAIGGSMFPRFLMPEAMQKAGLWTINAWAIDGFTKVFWRDLPVSALWPQVAVLLAIGIVLFLIARRIARRWEYA
;
A
#
# COMPACT_ATOMS: atom_id res chain seq x y z
N MET A 1 41.74 -32.12 -18.47
CA MET A 1 41.18 -30.95 -19.21
C MET A 1 40.21 -30.07 -18.39
N ILE A 2 39.39 -30.62 -17.50
CA ILE A 2 38.40 -29.84 -16.71
C ILE A 2 39.07 -28.90 -15.69
N PHE A 3 40.11 -29.36 -14.99
CA PHE A 3 40.79 -28.59 -13.93
C PHE A 3 41.41 -27.25 -14.39
N PRO A 4 42.10 -27.15 -15.53
CA PRO A 4 42.57 -25.84 -16.02
C PRO A 4 41.43 -24.84 -16.34
N ILE A 5 40.29 -25.32 -16.87
CA ILE A 5 39.13 -24.50 -17.21
C ILE A 5 38.51 -23.94 -15.92
N VAL A 6 38.34 -24.78 -14.91
CA VAL A 6 37.83 -24.35 -13.60
C VAL A 6 38.76 -23.34 -12.95
N ARG A 7 40.08 -23.58 -13.01
CA ARG A 7 41.07 -22.64 -12.45
C ARG A 7 41.06 -21.28 -13.14
N THR A 8 40.96 -21.24 -14.46
CA THR A 8 40.87 -19.97 -15.21
C THR A 8 39.56 -19.21 -14.88
N ALA A 9 38.44 -19.93 -14.78
CA ALA A 9 37.16 -19.30 -14.40
C ALA A 9 37.20 -18.69 -12.98
N VAL A 10 37.81 -19.40 -12.01
CA VAL A 10 37.99 -18.88 -10.63
C VAL A 10 38.92 -17.67 -10.59
N VAL A 11 40.00 -17.69 -11.40
CA VAL A 11 40.91 -16.54 -11.48
C VAL A 11 40.22 -15.33 -12.13
N ALA A 12 39.45 -15.54 -13.19
CA ALA A 12 38.66 -14.50 -13.85
C ALA A 12 37.66 -13.87 -12.88
N LEU A 13 36.88 -14.69 -12.15
CA LEU A 13 35.93 -14.23 -11.15
C LEU A 13 36.60 -13.45 -10.01
N ARG A 14 37.78 -13.88 -9.54
CA ARG A 14 38.56 -13.16 -8.52
C ARG A 14 39.12 -11.81 -9.01
N ARG A 15 39.39 -11.66 -10.30
CA ARG A 15 39.84 -10.41 -10.89
C ARG A 15 38.72 -9.41 -11.10
N ASP A 16 37.51 -9.89 -11.40
CA ASP A 16 36.31 -9.07 -11.50
C ASP A 16 35.63 -8.96 -10.12
N ARG A 17 36.15 -8.05 -9.30
CA ARG A 17 35.63 -7.80 -7.94
C ARG A 17 34.15 -7.35 -7.94
N VAL A 18 33.73 -6.66 -8.98
CA VAL A 18 32.34 -6.16 -9.10
C VAL A 18 31.39 -7.31 -9.36
N SER A 19 31.69 -8.16 -10.34
CA SER A 19 30.91 -9.38 -10.60
C SER A 19 30.88 -10.33 -9.41
N LEU A 20 31.99 -10.45 -8.66
CA LEU A 20 32.05 -11.28 -7.46
C LEU A 20 31.14 -10.72 -6.34
N VAL A 21 31.23 -9.42 -6.06
CA VAL A 21 30.39 -8.76 -5.05
C VAL A 21 28.92 -8.86 -5.44
N LEU A 22 28.56 -8.56 -6.69
CA LEU A 22 27.18 -8.61 -7.15
C LEU A 22 26.60 -10.03 -7.11
N SER A 23 27.41 -11.07 -7.43
CA SER A 23 26.95 -12.47 -7.41
C SER A 23 26.60 -12.98 -6.02
N PHE A 24 27.24 -12.46 -4.95
CA PHE A 24 27.01 -12.92 -3.58
C PHE A 24 26.16 -11.91 -2.77
N VAL A 25 26.39 -10.62 -2.94
CA VAL A 25 25.69 -9.59 -2.17
C VAL A 25 24.25 -9.43 -2.64
N VAL A 26 23.99 -9.55 -3.95
CA VAL A 26 22.63 -9.41 -4.51
C VAL A 26 21.64 -10.41 -3.91
N PRO A 27 21.91 -11.74 -3.93
CA PRO A 27 21.01 -12.72 -3.34
C PRO A 27 20.82 -12.52 -1.84
N ILE A 28 21.89 -12.15 -1.11
CA ILE A 28 21.84 -11.91 0.33
C ILE A 28 21.01 -10.66 0.64
N ALA A 29 21.23 -9.56 -0.08
CA ALA A 29 20.46 -8.32 0.11
C ALA A 29 18.98 -8.54 -0.21
N PHE A 30 18.68 -9.19 -1.33
CA PHE A 30 17.32 -9.51 -1.74
C PHE A 30 16.62 -10.42 -0.72
N PHE A 31 17.27 -11.52 -0.33
CA PHE A 31 16.77 -12.39 0.72
C PHE A 31 16.54 -11.65 2.03
N SER A 32 17.48 -10.78 2.45
CA SER A 32 17.35 -10.00 3.68
C SER A 32 16.16 -9.05 3.64
N ILE A 33 15.90 -8.37 2.50
CA ILE A 33 14.74 -7.51 2.31
C ILE A 33 13.44 -8.31 2.46
N PHE A 34 13.36 -9.46 1.76
CA PHE A 34 12.19 -10.33 1.87
C PHE A 34 12.03 -10.94 3.25
N ALA A 35 13.13 -11.33 3.91
CA ALA A 35 13.09 -11.81 5.29
C ALA A 35 12.59 -10.76 6.27
N VAL A 36 12.93 -9.47 6.06
CA VAL A 36 12.40 -8.36 6.88
C VAL A 36 10.92 -8.13 6.59
N ILE A 37 10.49 -8.18 5.31
CA ILE A 37 9.09 -7.97 4.92
C ILE A 37 8.19 -9.10 5.43
N PHE A 38 8.63 -10.36 5.30
CA PHE A 38 7.81 -11.54 5.55
C PHE A 38 8.19 -12.32 6.81
N GLY A 39 9.40 -12.16 7.36
CA GLY A 39 9.94 -12.94 8.49
C GLY A 39 9.87 -12.24 9.84
N GLY A 40 9.51 -10.97 9.89
CA GLY A 40 9.26 -10.25 11.14
C GLY A 40 7.98 -10.78 11.81
N GLN A 41 8.10 -11.26 13.05
CA GLN A 41 6.93 -11.54 13.87
C GLN A 41 6.03 -10.29 13.86
N HIS A 42 4.74 -10.48 13.78
CA HIS A 42 3.66 -9.55 13.47
C HIS A 42 3.48 -8.32 14.40
N ASP A 43 4.50 -7.87 15.11
CA ASP A 43 4.43 -6.72 16.02
C ASP A 43 4.63 -5.35 15.34
N SER A 44 4.89 -5.30 14.04
CA SER A 44 5.06 -4.05 13.29
C SER A 44 4.22 -3.96 12.02
N VAL A 45 3.01 -4.46 12.03
CA VAL A 45 2.00 -4.06 11.05
C VAL A 45 1.82 -2.55 11.20
N SER A 46 2.00 -1.79 10.13
CA SER A 46 1.71 -0.36 10.12
C SER A 46 0.35 -0.15 10.77
N LYS A 47 0.29 0.64 11.83
CA LYS A 47 -0.95 0.89 12.55
C LYS A 47 -1.99 1.39 11.56
N ILE A 48 -3.15 0.74 11.51
CA ILE A 48 -4.21 1.12 10.60
C ILE A 48 -4.80 2.45 11.07
N LYS A 49 -4.80 3.45 10.18
CA LYS A 49 -5.44 4.72 10.46
C LYS A 49 -6.95 4.55 10.29
N VAL A 50 -7.70 4.79 11.35
CA VAL A 50 -9.15 4.67 11.38
C VAL A 50 -9.77 5.99 11.84
N ILE A 51 -10.70 6.52 11.08
CA ILE A 51 -11.58 7.60 11.53
C ILE A 51 -12.77 6.97 12.22
N VAL A 52 -13.11 7.46 13.41
CA VAL A 52 -14.32 7.04 14.12
C VAL A 52 -15.27 8.24 14.27
N VAL A 53 -16.48 8.04 13.75
CA VAL A 53 -17.60 9.00 13.86
C VAL A 53 -18.65 8.38 14.78
N ASP A 54 -18.73 8.87 16.00
CA ASP A 54 -19.75 8.43 16.96
C ASP A 54 -20.95 9.39 16.91
N GLN A 55 -22.03 8.95 16.24
CA GLN A 55 -23.28 9.69 16.15
C GLN A 55 -24.20 9.41 17.34
N ASP A 56 -24.02 8.27 18.01
CA ASP A 56 -24.87 7.81 19.09
C ASP A 56 -24.57 8.51 20.43
N GLN A 57 -23.27 8.74 20.70
CA GLN A 57 -22.76 9.38 21.93
C GLN A 57 -23.26 8.74 23.24
N SER A 58 -23.75 7.48 23.17
CA SER A 58 -24.18 6.72 24.35
C SER A 58 -22.97 6.23 25.15
N ARG A 59 -23.25 5.74 26.38
CA ARG A 59 -22.19 5.09 27.19
C ARG A 59 -21.61 3.86 26.50
N ALA A 60 -22.42 3.12 25.75
CA ALA A 60 -21.98 1.94 25.01
C ALA A 60 -21.08 2.31 23.84
N SER A 61 -21.46 3.30 23.02
CA SER A 61 -20.64 3.76 21.90
C SER A 61 -19.30 4.34 22.38
N GLN A 62 -19.31 5.15 23.47
CA GLN A 62 -18.09 5.69 24.06
C GLN A 62 -17.15 4.61 24.59
N LYS A 63 -17.65 3.57 25.29
CA LYS A 63 -16.86 2.42 25.74
C LYS A 63 -16.25 1.67 24.55
N LEU A 64 -17.00 1.46 23.48
CA LEU A 64 -16.52 0.82 22.25
C LEU A 64 -15.39 1.61 21.59
N VAL A 65 -15.58 2.92 21.42
CA VAL A 65 -14.57 3.82 20.85
C VAL A 65 -13.31 3.84 21.72
N GLN A 66 -13.48 3.91 23.03
CA GLN A 66 -12.35 3.86 23.98
C GLN A 66 -11.60 2.53 23.93
N GLY A 67 -12.31 1.42 23.76
CA GLY A 67 -11.74 0.10 23.53
C GLY A 67 -10.88 0.04 22.27
N LEU A 68 -11.34 0.64 21.18
CA LEU A 68 -10.60 0.76 19.92
C LEU A 68 -9.37 1.67 20.04
N VAL A 69 -9.49 2.81 20.75
CA VAL A 69 -8.38 3.74 20.98
C VAL A 69 -7.27 3.10 21.83
N SER A 70 -7.64 2.24 22.78
CA SER A 70 -6.67 1.54 23.64
C SER A 70 -5.93 0.39 22.94
N ASP A 71 -6.40 -0.06 21.77
CA ASP A 71 -5.72 -1.10 21.00
C ASP A 71 -4.50 -0.51 20.26
N GLY A 72 -3.34 -1.06 20.57
CA GLY A 72 -2.07 -0.58 20.00
C GLY A 72 -1.91 -0.75 18.49
N SER A 73 -2.80 -1.51 17.83
CA SER A 73 -2.77 -1.82 16.40
C SER A 73 -3.44 -0.74 15.54
N LEU A 74 -4.20 0.19 16.16
CA LEU A 74 -4.94 1.25 15.47
C LEU A 74 -4.38 2.64 15.79
N ILE A 75 -4.48 3.54 14.83
CA ILE A 75 -4.38 4.99 15.02
C ILE A 75 -5.78 5.55 14.82
N VAL A 76 -6.50 5.72 15.92
CA VAL A 76 -7.88 6.20 15.90
C VAL A 76 -7.89 7.74 15.91
N SER A 77 -8.56 8.35 14.94
CA SER A 77 -8.76 9.79 14.82
C SER A 77 -10.23 10.12 14.87
N THR A 78 -10.65 10.92 15.85
CA THR A 78 -12.02 11.44 15.97
C THR A 78 -12.15 12.88 15.47
N LYS A 79 -11.02 13.57 15.31
CA LYS A 79 -10.93 14.96 14.85
C LYS A 79 -9.96 15.08 13.68
N PRO A 80 -10.26 15.93 12.68
CA PRO A 80 -9.32 16.24 11.61
C PRO A 80 -8.06 16.92 12.16
N ALA A 81 -6.92 16.72 11.46
CA ALA A 81 -5.70 17.42 11.80
C ALA A 81 -5.87 18.93 11.62
N PRO A 82 -5.30 19.78 12.50
CA PRO A 82 -5.41 21.23 12.39
C PRO A 82 -4.75 21.70 11.09
N THR A 83 -5.52 22.42 10.27
CA THR A 83 -5.02 23.09 9.05
C THR A 83 -4.80 24.57 9.36
N LYS A 84 -3.79 25.20 8.73
CA LYS A 84 -3.37 26.59 9.02
C LYS A 84 -4.47 27.65 8.87
N ASP A 85 -5.57 27.34 8.19
CA ASP A 85 -6.62 28.31 7.81
C ASP A 85 -8.01 28.01 8.39
N GLN A 86 -8.16 27.06 9.34
CA GLN A 86 -9.47 26.78 9.94
C GLN A 86 -9.43 26.86 11.47
N PRO A 87 -10.48 27.48 12.09
CA PRO A 87 -10.65 27.48 13.55
C PRO A 87 -10.84 26.07 14.07
N ALA A 88 -10.55 25.83 15.36
CA ALA A 88 -10.48 24.56 16.07
C ALA A 88 -11.31 23.42 15.43
N PRO A 89 -10.68 22.28 15.12
CA PRO A 89 -11.30 21.22 14.33
C PRO A 89 -12.56 20.67 15.02
N THR A 90 -13.69 20.78 14.33
CA THR A 90 -14.92 20.04 14.66
C THR A 90 -14.67 18.54 14.48
N ASN A 91 -15.41 17.71 15.23
CA ASN A 91 -15.35 16.24 15.04
C ASN A 91 -15.66 15.88 13.59
N TYR A 92 -15.13 14.75 13.14
CA TYR A 92 -15.49 14.20 11.83
C TYR A 92 -17.00 13.95 11.75
N THR A 93 -17.59 14.28 10.59
CA THR A 93 -18.94 13.89 10.20
C THR A 93 -18.87 12.67 9.28
N ALA A 94 -20.00 11.97 9.07
CA ALA A 94 -20.04 10.84 8.12
C ALA A 94 -19.55 11.24 6.73
N VAL A 95 -19.95 12.44 6.24
CA VAL A 95 -19.53 12.96 4.93
C VAL A 95 -18.03 13.29 4.89
N SER A 96 -17.49 13.92 5.92
CA SER A 96 -16.05 14.23 5.95
C SER A 96 -15.19 12.97 6.10
N ALA A 97 -15.65 11.98 6.84
CA ALA A 97 -15.01 10.68 6.96
C ALA A 97 -15.00 9.92 5.61
N GLU A 98 -16.12 9.91 4.90
CA GLU A 98 -16.22 9.35 3.55
C GLU A 98 -15.27 10.04 2.58
N THR A 99 -15.18 11.36 2.61
CA THR A 99 -14.26 12.14 1.77
C THR A 99 -12.80 11.80 2.07
N ALA A 100 -12.43 11.63 3.34
CA ALA A 100 -11.07 11.26 3.75
C ALA A 100 -10.70 9.85 3.26
N VAL A 101 -11.64 8.88 3.29
CA VAL A 101 -11.41 7.54 2.71
C VAL A 101 -11.26 7.64 1.18
N LYS A 102 -12.10 8.43 0.49
CA LYS A 102 -11.99 8.67 -0.97
C LYS A 102 -10.65 9.32 -1.34
N ALA A 103 -10.19 10.28 -0.56
CA ALA A 103 -8.89 10.92 -0.79
C ALA A 103 -7.70 9.99 -0.49
N GLY A 104 -7.92 8.92 0.32
CA GLY A 104 -6.88 7.99 0.74
C GLY A 104 -6.04 8.46 1.92
N ASP A 105 -6.53 9.41 2.68
CA ASP A 105 -5.89 9.88 3.90
C ASP A 105 -5.95 8.82 5.00
N VAL A 106 -7.01 8.01 4.98
CA VAL A 106 -7.24 6.86 5.87
C VAL A 106 -7.77 5.66 5.09
N SER A 107 -7.44 4.45 5.56
CA SER A 107 -7.89 3.20 4.92
C SER A 107 -9.34 2.86 5.26
N VAL A 108 -9.79 3.22 6.47
CA VAL A 108 -11.09 2.82 7.01
C VAL A 108 -11.70 3.96 7.83
N ALA A 109 -13.02 4.15 7.70
CA ALA A 109 -13.80 4.98 8.62
C ALA A 109 -14.94 4.15 9.22
N LEU A 110 -15.18 4.33 10.51
CA LEU A 110 -16.18 3.64 11.28
C LEU A 110 -17.25 4.66 11.70
N ILE A 111 -18.50 4.39 11.35
CA ILE A 111 -19.64 5.23 11.74
C ILE A 111 -20.51 4.43 12.69
N VAL A 112 -20.61 4.89 13.92
CA VAL A 112 -21.52 4.34 14.93
C VAL A 112 -22.86 5.10 14.82
N PRO A 113 -23.94 4.47 14.32
CA PRO A 113 -25.21 5.16 14.08
C PRO A 113 -25.97 5.47 15.38
N HIS A 114 -26.93 6.39 15.31
CA HIS A 114 -27.86 6.65 16.42
C HIS A 114 -28.64 5.42 16.83
N GLY A 115 -28.86 5.22 18.12
CA GLY A 115 -29.59 4.09 18.68
C GLY A 115 -28.72 2.84 18.88
N PHE A 116 -27.43 2.89 18.60
CA PHE A 116 -26.52 1.77 18.85
C PHE A 116 -26.51 1.36 20.33
N GLY A 117 -26.60 2.32 21.25
CA GLY A 117 -26.59 2.07 22.69
C GLY A 117 -27.77 1.26 23.19
N ASP A 118 -28.90 1.29 22.49
CA ASP A 118 -30.12 0.54 22.87
C ASP A 118 -29.99 -0.94 22.52
N HIS A 119 -29.32 -1.25 21.40
CA HIS A 119 -29.13 -2.62 20.88
C HIS A 119 -27.72 -2.84 20.33
N PRO A 120 -26.67 -2.82 21.19
CA PRO A 120 -25.28 -2.92 20.73
C PRO A 120 -24.87 -4.29 20.20
N PHE A 121 -25.62 -5.36 20.55
CA PHE A 121 -25.30 -6.72 20.16
C PHE A 121 -26.43 -7.38 19.35
N SER A 122 -26.05 -8.16 18.33
CA SER A 122 -26.96 -8.97 17.54
C SER A 122 -26.78 -10.44 17.89
N PHE A 123 -27.76 -11.04 18.56
CA PHE A 123 -27.81 -12.45 18.88
C PHE A 123 -28.72 -13.18 17.90
N GLY A 124 -28.23 -14.27 17.24
CA GLY A 124 -29.10 -15.16 16.48
C GLY A 124 -29.00 -15.18 14.97
N GLY A 125 -27.83 -15.04 14.37
CA GLY A 125 -27.41 -15.56 13.04
C GLY A 125 -28.36 -15.58 11.82
N LYS A 126 -29.58 -15.08 11.92
CA LYS A 126 -30.51 -14.91 10.79
C LYS A 126 -31.00 -13.48 10.75
N SER A 127 -30.77 -12.84 9.61
CA SER A 127 -31.36 -11.56 9.22
C SER A 127 -32.88 -11.67 9.19
N THR A 128 -33.52 -11.45 10.33
CA THR A 128 -34.94 -11.14 10.37
C THR A 128 -35.07 -9.62 10.50
N THR A 129 -36.01 -9.07 9.85
CA THR A 129 -36.36 -7.69 9.51
C THR A 129 -36.45 -6.66 10.65
N GLU A 130 -35.95 -6.97 11.84
CA GLU A 130 -35.82 -6.03 12.98
C GLU A 130 -34.34 -5.89 13.34
N THR A 131 -33.60 -5.27 12.45
CA THR A 131 -32.17 -5.03 12.59
C THR A 131 -31.98 -3.82 13.50
N GLY A 132 -31.35 -4.05 14.64
CA GLY A 132 -30.73 -2.96 15.39
C GLY A 132 -29.72 -2.19 14.52
N PRO A 133 -29.37 -0.97 14.90
CA PRO A 133 -28.48 -0.12 14.12
C PRO A 133 -27.13 -0.82 13.91
N SER A 134 -26.79 -1.10 12.65
CA SER A 134 -25.51 -1.71 12.28
C SER A 134 -24.41 -0.63 12.18
N ILE A 135 -23.23 -0.94 12.71
CA ILE A 135 -22.07 -0.08 12.53
C ILE A 135 -21.67 -0.09 11.06
N GLU A 136 -21.58 1.08 10.45
CA GLU A 136 -21.13 1.20 9.06
C GLU A 136 -19.60 1.32 9.00
N LEU A 137 -18.97 0.43 8.26
CA LEU A 137 -17.53 0.42 8.04
C LEU A 137 -17.27 0.84 6.60
N LEU A 138 -16.85 2.11 6.42
CA LEU A 138 -16.47 2.68 5.13
C LEU A 138 -15.03 2.29 4.84
N ASN A 139 -14.78 1.70 3.68
CA ASN A 139 -13.45 1.27 3.29
C ASN A 139 -13.14 1.55 1.83
N ASP A 140 -11.84 1.61 1.54
CA ASP A 140 -11.33 1.51 0.18
C ASP A 140 -11.22 0.02 -0.19
N ALA A 141 -11.90 -0.41 -1.26
CA ALA A 141 -11.87 -1.81 -1.68
C ALA A 141 -10.47 -2.28 -2.14
N SER A 142 -9.50 -1.36 -2.31
CA SER A 142 -8.10 -1.74 -2.57
C SER A 142 -7.40 -2.32 -1.34
N ASP A 143 -7.83 -1.94 -0.15
CA ASP A 143 -7.30 -2.47 1.10
C ASP A 143 -8.21 -3.59 1.62
N MET A 144 -7.92 -4.82 1.22
CA MET A 144 -8.70 -6.01 1.60
C MET A 144 -8.47 -6.44 3.05
N ILE A 145 -7.40 -5.95 3.70
CA ILE A 145 -6.99 -6.40 5.03
C ILE A 145 -7.51 -5.46 6.12
N ALA A 146 -7.42 -4.16 5.90
CA ALA A 146 -7.82 -3.18 6.91
C ALA A 146 -9.28 -3.34 7.36
N PRO A 147 -10.29 -3.55 6.48
CA PRO A 147 -11.66 -3.76 6.91
C PRO A 147 -11.85 -5.01 7.76
N GLN A 148 -11.20 -6.12 7.39
CA GLN A 148 -11.27 -7.37 8.15
C GLN A 148 -10.62 -7.25 9.51
N MET A 149 -9.45 -6.59 9.57
CA MET A 149 -8.72 -6.37 10.81
C MET A 149 -9.47 -5.44 11.75
N VAL A 150 -10.01 -4.32 11.22
CA VAL A 150 -10.84 -3.39 12.01
C VAL A 150 -12.11 -4.07 12.49
N GLY A 151 -12.77 -4.87 11.63
CA GLY A 151 -13.94 -5.67 12.02
C GLY A 151 -13.63 -6.64 13.16
N GLY A 152 -12.50 -7.34 13.10
CA GLY A 152 -12.04 -8.24 14.16
C GLY A 152 -11.72 -7.51 15.47
N LEU A 153 -11.04 -6.35 15.38
CA LEU A 153 -10.74 -5.51 16.54
C LEU A 153 -11.99 -4.88 17.15
N LEU A 154 -12.97 -4.54 16.33
CA LEU A 154 -14.28 -4.08 16.78
C LEU A 154 -15.02 -5.15 17.59
N GLN A 155 -15.03 -6.40 17.12
CA GLN A 155 -15.60 -7.53 17.86
C GLN A 155 -14.86 -7.77 19.19
N LYS A 156 -13.52 -7.72 19.17
CA LYS A 156 -12.70 -7.80 20.36
C LYS A 156 -13.01 -6.68 21.36
N ALA A 157 -13.07 -5.43 20.88
CA ALA A 157 -13.40 -4.26 21.71
C ALA A 157 -14.80 -4.38 22.33
N ALA A 158 -15.78 -4.87 21.56
CA ALA A 158 -17.13 -5.14 22.06
C ALA A 158 -17.14 -6.16 23.25
N MET A 159 -16.40 -7.24 23.09
CA MET A 159 -16.31 -8.28 24.14
C MET A 159 -15.56 -7.81 25.37
N THR A 160 -14.53 -6.97 25.21
CA THR A 160 -13.70 -6.54 26.33
C THR A 160 -14.17 -5.27 27.01
N ALA A 161 -14.74 -4.33 26.26
CA ALA A 161 -15.17 -3.04 26.78
C ALA A 161 -16.63 -3.00 27.26
N MET A 162 -17.46 -3.98 26.85
CA MET A 162 -18.90 -3.99 27.15
C MET A 162 -19.43 -5.34 27.64
N PRO A 163 -18.77 -6.03 28.59
CA PRO A 163 -19.21 -7.36 29.08
C PRO A 163 -20.59 -7.32 29.75
N GLU A 164 -20.92 -6.22 30.41
CA GLU A 164 -22.19 -5.98 31.08
C GLU A 164 -23.34 -5.89 30.09
N ALA A 165 -23.21 -5.07 29.06
CA ALA A 165 -24.22 -4.91 28.03
C ALA A 165 -24.44 -6.21 27.24
N MET A 166 -23.37 -6.96 26.99
CA MET A 166 -23.44 -8.28 26.36
C MET A 166 -24.23 -9.28 27.21
N ALA A 167 -23.99 -9.34 28.50
CA ALA A 167 -24.70 -10.22 29.42
C ALA A 167 -26.18 -9.82 29.57
N GLU A 168 -26.48 -8.54 29.68
CA GLU A 168 -27.87 -8.04 29.78
C GLU A 168 -28.69 -8.34 28.52
N GLN A 169 -28.11 -8.10 27.35
CA GLN A 169 -28.81 -8.36 26.08
C GLN A 169 -28.92 -9.86 25.77
N GLY A 170 -27.90 -10.67 26.16
CA GLY A 170 -27.97 -12.11 26.10
C GLY A 170 -29.10 -12.69 26.96
N MET A 171 -29.36 -12.11 28.15
CA MET A 171 -30.48 -12.47 28.99
C MET A 171 -31.83 -12.15 28.34
N LYS A 172 -31.96 -10.94 27.79
CA LYS A 172 -33.19 -10.53 27.07
C LYS A 172 -33.50 -11.48 25.89
N TYR A 173 -32.46 -11.82 25.13
CA TYR A 173 -32.59 -12.76 24.00
C TYR A 173 -33.06 -14.16 24.47
N THR A 174 -32.46 -14.68 25.54
CA THR A 174 -32.82 -16.00 26.10
C THR A 174 -34.26 -16.01 26.64
N ASP A 175 -34.69 -14.96 27.32
CA ASP A 175 -36.05 -14.77 27.79
C ASP A 175 -37.06 -14.75 26.65
N GLN A 176 -36.72 -14.11 25.52
CA GLN A 176 -37.65 -13.93 24.37
C GLN A 176 -37.73 -15.14 23.45
N TYR A 177 -36.63 -15.89 23.24
CA TYR A 177 -36.57 -16.92 22.19
C TYR A 177 -36.37 -18.35 22.70
N ILE A 178 -35.94 -18.56 23.93
CA ILE A 178 -35.60 -19.90 24.47
C ILE A 178 -36.54 -20.33 25.62
N GLY A 179 -37.57 -19.53 25.92
CA GLY A 179 -38.55 -19.86 26.94
C GLY A 179 -38.23 -19.39 28.36
N GLY A 180 -37.24 -18.52 28.50
CA GLY A 180 -36.91 -17.79 29.74
C GLY A 180 -36.12 -18.61 30.77
N PHE A 181 -35.51 -17.88 31.72
CA PHE A 181 -34.82 -18.48 32.86
C PHE A 181 -35.79 -18.76 34.02
N THR A 182 -35.55 -19.83 34.77
CA THR A 182 -36.26 -20.04 36.04
C THR A 182 -35.92 -18.93 37.04
N ALA A 183 -36.79 -18.70 38.03
CA ALA A 183 -36.59 -17.64 39.05
C ALA A 183 -35.23 -17.76 39.79
N GLU A 184 -34.76 -18.98 40.00
CA GLU A 184 -33.44 -19.22 40.62
C GLU A 184 -32.29 -18.89 39.70
N GLN A 185 -32.39 -19.27 38.41
CA GLN A 185 -31.38 -18.95 37.39
C GLN A 185 -31.28 -17.44 37.18
N ARG A 186 -32.39 -16.71 37.17
CA ARG A 186 -32.44 -15.26 37.09
C ARG A 186 -31.74 -14.59 38.25
N LYS A 187 -31.95 -15.09 39.47
CA LYS A 187 -31.33 -14.59 40.70
C LYS A 187 -29.78 -14.80 40.71
N LEU A 188 -29.33 -15.99 40.27
CA LEU A 188 -27.92 -16.34 40.10
C LEU A 188 -27.24 -15.48 39.04
N MET A 189 -27.91 -15.22 37.95
CA MET A 189 -27.39 -14.40 36.84
C MET A 189 -27.30 -12.92 37.20
N GLN A 190 -28.30 -12.39 37.92
CA GLN A 190 -28.26 -11.03 38.48
C GLN A 190 -27.12 -10.87 39.49
N ALA A 191 -26.89 -11.84 40.40
CA ALA A 191 -25.78 -11.82 41.32
C ALA A 191 -24.41 -11.85 40.60
N ASN A 192 -24.30 -12.57 39.48
CA ASN A 192 -23.09 -12.57 38.63
C ASN A 192 -22.91 -11.25 37.88
N LEU A 193 -23.96 -10.60 37.41
CA LEU A 193 -23.90 -9.26 36.81
C LEU A 193 -23.43 -8.20 37.81
N ASP A 194 -23.94 -8.25 39.04
CA ASP A 194 -23.50 -7.32 40.11
C ASP A 194 -22.03 -7.55 40.46
N ARG A 195 -21.56 -8.80 40.46
CA ARG A 195 -20.14 -9.13 40.54
C ARG A 195 -19.30 -8.58 39.40
N LEU A 196 -19.78 -8.71 38.16
CA LEU A 196 -19.08 -8.15 36.98
C LEU A 196 -19.01 -6.62 37.07
N ARG A 197 -20.06 -5.95 37.50
CA ARG A 197 -20.08 -4.49 37.78
C ARG A 197 -19.04 -4.11 38.83
N GLU A 198 -18.92 -4.90 39.90
CA GLU A 198 -17.97 -4.67 40.94
C GLU A 198 -16.51 -4.91 40.50
N ILE A 199 -16.27 -5.93 39.68
CA ILE A 199 -14.97 -6.21 39.07
C ILE A 199 -14.56 -5.13 38.08
N GLU A 200 -15.50 -4.68 37.24
CA GLU A 200 -15.26 -3.61 36.25
C GLU A 200 -14.94 -2.27 36.93
N SER A 201 -15.55 -2.03 38.10
CA SER A 201 -15.23 -0.83 38.90
C SER A 201 -13.86 -0.88 39.57
N LYS A 202 -13.29 -2.08 39.77
CA LYS A 202 -12.00 -2.32 40.49
C LYS A 202 -10.81 -2.64 39.56
N GLN A 203 -11.03 -3.06 38.31
CA GLN A 203 -9.95 -3.50 37.40
C GLN A 203 -9.89 -2.61 36.15
N GLY A 204 -8.97 -1.67 36.14
CA GLY A 204 -8.37 -1.15 34.92
C GLY A 204 -7.39 -2.20 34.36
N LYS A 205 -7.64 -2.67 33.16
CA LYS A 205 -6.72 -3.42 32.26
C LYS A 205 -6.37 -4.87 32.63
N GLY A 206 -6.81 -5.79 31.78
CA GLY A 206 -6.16 -7.07 31.54
C GLY A 206 -6.97 -8.33 31.87
N ALA A 207 -7.84 -8.74 30.99
CA ALA A 207 -8.28 -10.13 30.94
C ALA A 207 -8.36 -10.58 29.46
N ASN A 208 -7.64 -11.65 29.13
CA ASN A 208 -7.75 -12.35 27.86
C ASN A 208 -9.10 -13.10 27.80
N PRO A 209 -9.99 -12.84 26.86
CA PRO A 209 -11.14 -13.69 26.65
C PRO A 209 -10.81 -14.81 25.68
N ALA A 210 -11.22 -16.01 26.03
CA ALA A 210 -11.21 -17.17 25.16
C ALA A 210 -12.02 -16.87 23.89
N SER A 211 -11.33 -16.67 22.79
CA SER A 211 -11.89 -16.53 21.44
C SER A 211 -12.14 -17.92 20.85
N SER A 212 -13.21 -18.08 20.10
CA SER A 212 -13.45 -19.14 19.10
C SER A 212 -14.58 -20.12 19.39
N ALA A 213 -15.81 -19.64 19.63
CA ALA A 213 -16.95 -20.59 19.57
C ALA A 213 -18.29 -20.02 19.04
N LEU A 214 -18.35 -18.79 18.50
CA LEU A 214 -19.61 -18.28 17.96
C LEU A 214 -19.38 -17.73 16.55
N GLY A 215 -19.73 -18.50 15.56
CA GLY A 215 -19.61 -18.20 14.13
C GLY A 215 -20.61 -17.15 13.61
N GLY A 216 -20.77 -16.04 14.32
CA GLY A 216 -21.48 -14.84 13.93
C GLY A 216 -20.97 -13.67 14.75
N GLY A 217 -20.62 -12.55 14.10
CA GLY A 217 -20.12 -11.37 14.81
C GLY A 217 -21.16 -10.87 15.83
N LEU A 218 -20.72 -10.50 17.03
CA LEU A 218 -21.57 -9.98 18.10
C LEU A 218 -22.17 -8.62 17.78
N ILE A 219 -21.45 -7.81 17.00
CA ILE A 219 -21.92 -6.52 16.50
C ILE A 219 -22.19 -6.66 15.02
N ALA A 220 -23.36 -6.17 14.57
CA ALA A 220 -23.68 -6.08 13.17
C ALA A 220 -22.83 -4.98 12.52
N VAL A 221 -21.98 -5.38 11.56
CA VAL A 221 -21.12 -4.47 10.80
C VAL A 221 -21.54 -4.54 9.34
N HIS A 222 -21.90 -3.39 8.80
CA HIS A 222 -22.17 -3.22 7.38
C HIS A 222 -20.96 -2.64 6.67
N ASN A 223 -20.27 -3.46 5.89
CA ASN A 223 -19.15 -3.01 5.08
C ASN A 223 -19.64 -2.30 3.81
N ARG A 224 -19.30 -1.02 3.66
CA ARG A 224 -19.58 -0.25 2.45
C ARG A 224 -18.26 0.25 1.84
N SER A 225 -17.93 -0.28 0.67
CA SER A 225 -16.81 0.24 -0.10
C SER A 225 -17.16 1.58 -0.71
N VAL A 226 -16.42 2.62 -0.35
CA VAL A 226 -16.64 4.01 -0.82
C VAL A 226 -15.89 4.28 -2.11
N VAL A 227 -14.81 3.51 -2.33
CA VAL A 227 -13.97 3.55 -3.52
C VAL A 227 -13.96 2.17 -4.14
N GLY A 228 -14.22 2.08 -5.44
CA GLY A 228 -14.13 0.81 -6.17
C GLY A 228 -15.33 -0.13 -6.04
N GLU A 229 -16.48 0.31 -5.50
CA GLU A 229 -17.70 -0.51 -5.32
C GLU A 229 -18.15 -1.19 -6.62
N ASN A 230 -18.00 -0.53 -7.77
CA ASN A 230 -18.35 -1.06 -9.09
C ASN A 230 -17.18 -1.73 -9.84
N LYS A 231 -15.99 -1.80 -9.26
CA LYS A 231 -14.80 -2.36 -9.92
C LYS A 231 -14.65 -3.84 -9.60
N LYS A 232 -14.81 -4.67 -10.62
CA LYS A 232 -14.82 -6.14 -10.47
C LYS A 232 -13.50 -6.73 -9.94
N ASN A 233 -12.35 -6.04 -10.10
CA ASN A 233 -11.03 -6.55 -9.70
C ASN A 233 -10.08 -5.42 -9.27
N PRO A 234 -10.11 -5.01 -8.00
CA PRO A 234 -9.27 -3.93 -7.48
C PRO A 234 -7.76 -4.18 -7.66
N MET A 235 -7.32 -5.40 -7.43
CA MET A 235 -5.92 -5.78 -7.53
C MET A 235 -5.37 -5.71 -8.96
N VAL A 236 -6.20 -5.80 -9.99
CA VAL A 236 -5.77 -5.70 -11.40
C VAL A 236 -5.17 -4.32 -11.69
N SER A 237 -5.85 -3.26 -11.24
CA SER A 237 -5.34 -1.88 -11.44
C SER A 237 -4.00 -1.67 -10.76
N PHE A 238 -3.86 -2.19 -9.53
CA PHE A 238 -2.62 -2.10 -8.77
C PHE A 238 -1.49 -2.88 -9.44
N TYR A 239 -1.70 -4.17 -9.76
CA TYR A 239 -0.66 -5.00 -10.35
C TYR A 239 -0.30 -4.60 -11.78
N ALA A 240 -1.24 -4.07 -12.57
CA ALA A 240 -0.94 -3.53 -13.89
C ALA A 240 0.07 -2.38 -13.80
N ALA A 241 -0.12 -1.47 -12.84
CA ALA A 241 0.83 -0.40 -12.58
C ALA A 241 2.15 -0.92 -11.97
N ALA A 242 2.06 -1.74 -10.92
CA ALA A 242 3.20 -2.19 -10.13
C ALA A 242 4.19 -3.04 -10.95
N ILE A 243 3.67 -4.06 -11.64
CA ILE A 243 4.46 -4.92 -12.54
C ILE A 243 4.91 -4.12 -13.76
N GLY A 244 4.02 -3.26 -14.30
CA GLY A 244 4.34 -2.39 -15.41
C GLY A 244 5.57 -1.54 -15.16
N VAL A 245 5.60 -0.81 -14.06
CA VAL A 245 6.73 0.06 -13.69
C VAL A 245 8.01 -0.73 -13.48
N MET A 246 7.93 -1.92 -12.85
CA MET A 246 9.09 -2.78 -12.67
C MET A 246 9.69 -3.22 -14.01
N PHE A 247 8.86 -3.69 -14.94
CA PHE A 247 9.34 -4.11 -16.27
C PHE A 247 9.83 -2.94 -17.12
N LEU A 248 9.23 -1.75 -16.97
CA LEU A 248 9.74 -0.53 -17.60
C LEU A 248 11.17 -0.21 -17.18
N LEU A 249 11.50 -0.35 -15.90
CA LEU A 249 12.85 -0.13 -15.39
C LEU A 249 13.85 -1.11 -16.03
N PHE A 250 13.48 -2.39 -16.18
CA PHE A 250 14.31 -3.38 -16.86
C PHE A 250 14.50 -3.04 -18.35
N THR A 251 13.41 -2.73 -19.04
CA THR A 251 13.47 -2.38 -20.48
C THR A 251 14.29 -1.13 -20.73
N ALA A 252 14.11 -0.08 -19.92
CA ALA A 252 14.86 1.16 -20.08
C ALA A 252 16.35 0.97 -19.79
N SER A 253 16.70 0.19 -18.75
CA SER A 253 18.09 -0.13 -18.43
C SER A 253 18.74 -0.97 -19.53
N GLY A 254 18.04 -1.98 -20.03
CA GLY A 254 18.50 -2.81 -21.14
C GLY A 254 18.73 -2.02 -22.44
N SER A 255 17.76 -1.16 -22.78
CA SER A 255 17.85 -0.28 -23.95
C SER A 255 18.95 0.77 -23.83
N ALA A 256 19.12 1.36 -22.66
CA ALA A 256 20.19 2.35 -22.41
C ALA A 256 21.60 1.74 -22.55
N GLY A 257 21.73 0.43 -22.36
CA GLY A 257 22.98 -0.27 -22.55
C GLY A 257 23.50 -0.28 -23.99
N ALA A 258 22.66 0.05 -25.00
CA ALA A 258 23.16 0.26 -26.37
C ALA A 258 24.24 1.36 -26.44
N LEU A 259 24.28 2.27 -25.46
CA LEU A 259 25.35 3.27 -25.33
C LEU A 259 26.72 2.61 -25.03
N LEU A 260 26.75 1.56 -24.22
CA LEU A 260 27.96 0.80 -23.92
C LEU A 260 28.42 -0.01 -25.15
N ASP A 261 27.51 -0.63 -25.89
CA ASP A 261 27.87 -1.35 -27.13
C ASP A 261 28.47 -0.42 -28.17
N GLU A 262 27.94 0.82 -28.30
CA GLU A 262 28.47 1.84 -29.17
C GLU A 262 29.87 2.32 -28.73
N ALA A 263 30.10 2.40 -27.41
CA ALA A 263 31.42 2.72 -26.88
C ALA A 263 32.43 1.60 -27.12
N GLU A 264 32.06 0.33 -26.82
CA GLU A 264 32.93 -0.84 -27.02
C GLU A 264 33.28 -1.08 -28.49
N SER A 265 32.35 -0.80 -29.42
CA SER A 265 32.55 -1.00 -30.86
C SER A 265 33.28 0.17 -31.55
N GLY A 266 33.60 1.27 -30.85
CA GLY A 266 34.14 2.49 -31.42
C GLY A 266 33.14 3.25 -32.33
N ALA A 267 31.86 2.86 -32.31
CA ALA A 267 30.80 3.56 -33.03
C ALA A 267 30.51 4.92 -32.40
N LEU A 268 30.64 5.02 -31.06
CA LEU A 268 30.44 6.23 -30.31
C LEU A 268 31.43 7.32 -30.74
N ASP A 269 32.73 6.98 -30.93
CA ASP A 269 33.77 7.93 -31.36
C ASP A 269 33.49 8.46 -32.76
N ARG A 270 32.98 7.60 -33.64
CA ARG A 270 32.55 8.01 -34.99
C ARG A 270 31.36 8.98 -34.98
N VAL A 271 30.42 8.78 -34.05
CA VAL A 271 29.28 9.69 -33.90
C VAL A 271 29.72 11.02 -33.29
N LEU A 272 30.59 10.98 -32.26
CA LEU A 272 31.09 12.18 -31.60
C LEU A 272 32.04 12.99 -32.47
N SER A 273 32.80 12.36 -33.40
CA SER A 273 33.60 13.08 -34.40
C SER A 273 32.77 13.77 -35.47
N SER A 274 31.47 13.45 -35.54
CA SER A 274 30.50 14.25 -36.32
C SER A 274 30.12 15.53 -35.56
N ARG A 275 29.24 16.38 -36.14
CA ARG A 275 28.74 17.60 -35.48
C ARG A 275 27.77 17.35 -34.33
N ILE A 276 27.61 16.10 -33.85
CA ILE A 276 26.67 15.73 -32.78
C ILE A 276 27.39 15.82 -31.43
N SER A 277 26.88 16.69 -30.55
CA SER A 277 27.37 16.76 -29.18
C SER A 277 26.87 15.54 -28.36
N MET A 278 27.62 15.15 -27.33
CA MET A 278 27.21 14.09 -26.37
C MET A 278 25.84 14.37 -25.75
N THR A 279 25.53 15.63 -25.46
CA THR A 279 24.22 16.04 -24.95
C THR A 279 23.09 15.76 -25.96
N GLY A 280 23.34 16.03 -27.24
CA GLY A 280 22.38 15.74 -28.31
C GLY A 280 22.13 14.26 -28.49
N LEU A 281 23.19 13.44 -28.42
CA LEU A 281 23.10 11.99 -28.47
C LEU A 281 22.29 11.43 -27.29
N LEU A 282 22.62 11.86 -26.07
CA LEU A 282 21.91 11.42 -24.86
C LEU A 282 20.44 11.86 -24.89
N ALA A 283 20.14 13.08 -25.32
CA ALA A 283 18.76 13.55 -25.45
C ALA A 283 17.97 12.72 -26.48
N GLY A 284 18.58 12.38 -27.63
CA GLY A 284 17.96 11.51 -28.63
C GLY A 284 17.65 10.10 -28.08
N LYS A 285 18.61 9.50 -27.35
CA LYS A 285 18.41 8.20 -26.70
C LYS A 285 17.36 8.28 -25.60
N LEU A 286 17.33 9.38 -24.83
CA LEU A 286 16.31 9.61 -23.79
C LEU A 286 14.91 9.64 -24.42
N VAL A 287 14.72 10.43 -25.49
CA VAL A 287 13.42 10.49 -26.20
C VAL A 287 13.01 9.11 -26.71
N PHE A 288 13.93 8.36 -27.32
CA PHE A 288 13.65 7.01 -27.76
C PHE A 288 13.21 6.10 -26.61
N ASN A 289 13.91 6.14 -25.48
CA ASN A 289 13.59 5.33 -24.30
C ASN A 289 12.24 5.75 -23.67
N ILE A 290 11.89 7.03 -23.67
CA ILE A 290 10.57 7.51 -23.24
C ILE A 290 9.47 6.92 -24.13
N LEU A 291 9.63 7.01 -25.45
CA LEU A 291 8.65 6.46 -26.39
C LEU A 291 8.51 4.94 -26.24
N LEU A 292 9.62 4.22 -26.10
CA LEU A 292 9.63 2.78 -25.88
C LEU A 292 8.91 2.41 -24.58
N ALA A 293 9.25 3.06 -23.47
CA ALA A 293 8.64 2.85 -22.17
C ALA A 293 7.14 3.19 -22.17
N PHE A 294 6.76 4.33 -22.77
CA PHE A 294 5.36 4.72 -22.88
C PHE A 294 4.55 3.73 -23.73
N THR A 295 5.12 3.27 -24.86
CA THR A 295 4.48 2.25 -25.71
C THR A 295 4.30 0.94 -24.94
N GLN A 296 5.31 0.48 -24.22
CA GLN A 296 5.23 -0.73 -23.39
C GLN A 296 4.13 -0.60 -22.33
N LEU A 297 4.07 0.53 -21.64
CA LEU A 297 3.03 0.79 -20.65
C LEU A 297 1.64 0.77 -21.28
N THR A 298 1.49 1.42 -22.44
CA THR A 298 0.22 1.44 -23.18
C THR A 298 -0.23 0.04 -23.55
N VAL A 299 0.66 -0.80 -24.07
CA VAL A 299 0.36 -2.20 -24.40
C VAL A 299 -0.09 -2.98 -23.16
N MET A 300 0.59 -2.79 -22.02
CA MET A 300 0.22 -3.46 -20.77
C MET A 300 -1.17 -3.04 -20.26
N PHE A 301 -1.48 -1.75 -20.31
CA PHE A 301 -2.79 -1.28 -19.88
C PHE A 301 -3.91 -1.66 -20.86
N LEU A 302 -3.64 -1.70 -22.17
CA LEU A 302 -4.57 -2.25 -23.15
C LEU A 302 -4.83 -3.75 -22.94
N TRP A 303 -3.80 -4.50 -22.56
CA TRP A 303 -3.96 -5.90 -22.17
C TRP A 303 -4.81 -6.03 -20.90
N ALA A 304 -4.56 -5.20 -19.89
CA ALA A 304 -5.36 -5.17 -18.67
C ALA A 304 -6.84 -4.81 -18.96
N TRP A 305 -7.08 -3.91 -19.89
CA TRP A 305 -8.42 -3.58 -20.36
C TRP A 305 -9.10 -4.78 -21.07
N SER A 306 -8.40 -5.44 -21.99
CA SER A 306 -8.99 -6.50 -22.83
C SER A 306 -9.31 -7.76 -22.02
N ILE A 307 -8.38 -8.19 -21.15
CA ILE A 307 -8.49 -9.46 -20.41
C ILE A 307 -9.17 -9.26 -19.07
N PHE A 308 -8.75 -8.25 -18.32
CA PHE A 308 -9.19 -8.04 -16.93
C PHE A 308 -10.30 -6.99 -16.78
N LYS A 309 -10.76 -6.41 -17.93
CA LYS A 309 -11.84 -5.41 -17.97
C LYS A 309 -11.53 -4.15 -17.15
N LEU A 310 -10.25 -3.74 -17.11
CA LEU A 310 -9.85 -2.47 -16.52
C LEU A 310 -10.50 -1.31 -17.32
N ASP A 311 -11.08 -0.34 -16.64
CA ASP A 311 -11.63 0.85 -17.32
C ASP A 311 -10.52 1.80 -17.75
N PHE A 312 -9.93 1.51 -18.91
CA PHE A 312 -8.81 2.26 -19.47
C PHE A 312 -9.26 3.55 -20.16
N PHE A 313 -10.35 3.46 -20.95
CA PHE A 313 -10.73 4.56 -21.84
C PHE A 313 -11.29 5.78 -21.12
N SER A 314 -11.93 5.59 -19.96
CA SER A 314 -12.43 6.68 -19.13
C SER A 314 -11.29 7.49 -18.50
N HIS A 315 -10.08 6.91 -18.42
CA HIS A 315 -8.94 7.46 -17.68
C HIS A 315 -7.74 7.86 -18.56
N ILE A 316 -7.95 7.98 -19.89
CA ILE A 316 -6.88 8.32 -20.85
C ILE A 316 -6.08 9.57 -20.45
N PRO A 317 -6.69 10.71 -20.05
CA PRO A 317 -5.91 11.91 -19.71
C PRO A 317 -4.95 11.68 -18.54
N GLY A 318 -5.41 11.01 -17.47
CA GLY A 318 -4.59 10.65 -16.32
C GLY A 318 -3.49 9.65 -16.69
N PHE A 319 -3.81 8.65 -17.51
CA PHE A 319 -2.85 7.69 -18.03
C PHE A 319 -1.73 8.34 -18.84
N ILE A 320 -2.06 9.27 -19.77
CA ILE A 320 -1.06 9.95 -20.58
C ILE A 320 -0.09 10.75 -19.70
N VAL A 321 -0.61 11.54 -18.76
CA VAL A 321 0.20 12.37 -17.88
C VAL A 321 1.12 11.49 -17.01
N MET A 322 0.55 10.51 -16.29
CA MET A 322 1.34 9.63 -15.44
C MET A 322 2.29 8.74 -16.24
N GLY A 323 1.84 8.23 -17.38
CA GLY A 323 2.64 7.39 -18.27
C GLY A 323 3.87 8.10 -18.83
N LEU A 324 3.72 9.33 -19.28
CA LEU A 324 4.86 10.12 -19.79
C LEU A 324 5.83 10.51 -18.71
N CYS A 325 5.35 10.95 -17.53
CA CYS A 325 6.22 11.29 -16.39
C CYS A 325 6.97 10.06 -15.87
N THR A 326 6.31 8.92 -15.77
CA THR A 326 6.93 7.65 -15.38
C THR A 326 7.96 7.21 -16.42
N ALA A 327 7.61 7.23 -17.71
CA ALA A 327 8.52 6.86 -18.80
C ALA A 327 9.78 7.74 -18.81
N PHE A 328 9.62 9.05 -18.58
CA PHE A 328 10.74 9.99 -18.47
C PHE A 328 11.67 9.63 -17.30
N ALA A 329 11.13 9.45 -16.09
CA ALA A 329 11.92 9.11 -14.90
C ALA A 329 12.66 7.79 -15.07
N VAL A 330 11.97 6.77 -15.60
CA VAL A 330 12.53 5.43 -15.86
C VAL A 330 13.59 5.46 -16.96
N ALA A 331 13.39 6.20 -18.03
CA ALA A 331 14.38 6.36 -19.10
C ALA A 331 15.64 7.07 -18.59
N ALA A 332 15.48 8.12 -17.77
CA ALA A 332 16.60 8.82 -17.15
C ALA A 332 17.38 7.93 -16.18
N PHE A 333 16.68 7.07 -15.42
CA PHE A 333 17.30 6.08 -14.54
C PHE A 333 18.14 5.05 -15.33
N GLY A 334 17.60 4.47 -16.40
CA GLY A 334 18.33 3.55 -17.26
C GLY A 334 19.58 4.18 -17.85
N MET A 335 19.49 5.44 -18.32
CA MET A 335 20.63 6.17 -18.84
C MET A 335 21.69 6.47 -17.78
N LEU A 336 21.27 6.78 -16.55
CA LEU A 336 22.22 6.96 -15.44
C LEU A 336 23.01 5.68 -15.19
N LEU A 337 22.32 4.53 -15.08
CA LEU A 337 23.00 3.24 -14.88
C LEU A 337 23.98 2.93 -16.01
N ALA A 338 23.58 3.12 -17.26
CA ALA A 338 24.46 2.93 -18.41
C ALA A 338 25.67 3.87 -18.37
N SER A 339 25.50 5.11 -17.88
CA SER A 339 26.60 6.08 -17.75
C SER A 339 27.60 5.71 -16.67
N ILE A 340 27.18 5.03 -15.60
CA ILE A 340 28.04 4.58 -14.50
C ILE A 340 28.86 3.36 -14.90
N CYS A 341 28.24 2.42 -15.63
CA CYS A 341 28.84 1.13 -16.00
C CYS A 341 29.87 1.30 -17.13
N HIS A 342 30.76 0.30 -17.23
CA HIS A 342 31.76 0.19 -18.31
C HIS A 342 31.47 -0.96 -19.27
N THR A 343 30.74 -1.97 -18.82
CA THR A 343 30.40 -3.15 -19.63
C THR A 343 28.91 -3.49 -19.51
N ARG A 344 28.39 -4.18 -20.51
CA ARG A 344 27.03 -4.71 -20.51
C ARG A 344 26.75 -5.63 -19.30
N ALA A 345 27.73 -6.45 -18.92
CA ALA A 345 27.59 -7.35 -17.77
C ALA A 345 27.42 -6.58 -16.46
N GLN A 346 28.23 -5.54 -16.26
CA GLN A 346 28.09 -4.65 -15.10
C GLN A 346 26.72 -3.97 -15.09
N LEU A 347 26.27 -3.44 -16.22
CA LEU A 347 24.95 -2.81 -16.33
C LEU A 347 23.84 -3.80 -15.98
N GLY A 348 23.89 -5.03 -16.50
CA GLY A 348 22.93 -6.08 -16.23
C GLY A 348 22.83 -6.41 -14.73
N ALA A 349 23.99 -6.60 -14.08
CA ALA A 349 24.04 -6.90 -12.65
C ALA A 349 23.56 -5.74 -11.78
N LEU A 350 24.05 -4.51 -12.06
CA LEU A 350 23.70 -3.33 -11.29
C LEU A 350 22.21 -2.96 -11.46
N SER A 351 21.70 -3.02 -12.70
CA SER A 351 20.28 -2.74 -12.96
C SER A 351 19.38 -3.75 -12.28
N THR A 352 19.72 -5.04 -12.33
CA THR A 352 18.93 -6.08 -11.65
C THR A 352 18.85 -5.82 -10.15
N LEU A 353 19.99 -5.57 -9.50
CA LEU A 353 20.01 -5.26 -8.07
C LEU A 353 19.18 -4.02 -7.75
N ALA A 354 19.45 -2.90 -8.43
CA ALA A 354 18.78 -1.64 -8.17
C ALA A 354 17.26 -1.75 -8.39
N ILE A 355 16.83 -2.38 -9.49
CA ILE A 355 15.42 -2.51 -9.82
C ILE A 355 14.71 -3.43 -8.82
N LEU A 356 15.31 -4.56 -8.42
CA LEU A 356 14.69 -5.46 -7.46
C LEU A 356 14.55 -4.79 -6.08
N VAL A 357 15.58 -4.08 -5.61
CA VAL A 357 15.51 -3.33 -4.35
C VAL A 357 14.45 -2.25 -4.43
N MET A 358 14.45 -1.42 -5.49
CA MET A 358 13.45 -0.37 -5.69
C MET A 358 12.04 -0.95 -5.79
N SER A 359 11.86 -2.10 -6.44
CA SER A 359 10.58 -2.76 -6.59
C SER A 359 10.07 -3.37 -5.28
N ALA A 360 10.97 -3.92 -4.46
CA ALA A 360 10.63 -4.47 -3.15
C ALA A 360 10.12 -3.37 -2.20
N ILE A 361 10.89 -2.29 -2.02
CA ILE A 361 10.53 -1.21 -1.09
C ILE A 361 9.56 -0.19 -1.68
N GLY A 362 9.53 -0.04 -2.99
CA GLY A 362 8.67 0.90 -3.71
C GLY A 362 7.25 0.44 -3.95
N GLY A 363 6.94 -0.84 -3.67
CA GLY A 363 5.58 -1.36 -3.75
C GLY A 363 5.25 -2.13 -5.02
N SER A 364 6.22 -2.39 -5.94
CA SER A 364 5.95 -3.15 -7.16
C SER A 364 5.75 -4.65 -6.90
N MET A 365 6.43 -5.21 -5.91
CA MET A 365 6.32 -6.63 -5.57
C MET A 365 5.29 -6.89 -4.47
N PHE A 366 5.20 -5.97 -3.51
CA PHE A 366 4.32 -6.09 -2.38
C PHE A 366 3.64 -4.74 -2.09
N PRO A 367 2.32 -4.69 -1.88
CA PRO A 367 1.59 -3.46 -1.64
C PRO A 367 2.14 -2.68 -0.43
N ARG A 368 2.39 -1.38 -0.61
CA ARG A 368 3.01 -0.54 0.42
C ARG A 368 2.20 -0.46 1.71
N PHE A 369 0.87 -0.52 1.64
CA PHE A 369 0.01 -0.47 2.83
C PHE A 369 0.19 -1.68 3.78
N LEU A 370 0.76 -2.78 3.29
CA LEU A 370 1.11 -3.97 4.09
C LEU A 370 2.53 -3.91 4.67
N MET A 371 3.30 -2.88 4.33
CA MET A 371 4.69 -2.75 4.79
C MET A 371 4.77 -2.00 6.13
N PRO A 372 5.78 -2.27 6.97
CA PRO A 372 6.10 -1.43 8.12
C PRO A 372 6.33 0.03 7.75
N GLU A 373 6.00 0.96 8.65
CA GLU A 373 6.05 2.42 8.39
C GLU A 373 7.44 2.89 7.90
N ALA A 374 8.51 2.34 8.47
CA ALA A 374 9.87 2.65 8.05
C ALA A 374 10.12 2.31 6.57
N MET A 375 9.60 1.16 6.09
CA MET A 375 9.72 0.75 4.70
C MET A 375 8.82 1.59 3.78
N GLN A 376 7.62 1.95 4.23
CA GLN A 376 6.76 2.87 3.49
C GLN A 376 7.43 4.22 3.25
N LYS A 377 8.11 4.78 4.27
CA LYS A 377 8.90 6.02 4.16
C LYS A 377 10.11 5.86 3.25
N ALA A 378 10.84 4.74 3.36
CA ALA A 378 11.96 4.44 2.48
C ALA A 378 11.52 4.30 1.01
N GLY A 379 10.36 3.72 0.76
CA GLY A 379 9.77 3.59 -0.58
C GLY A 379 9.59 4.93 -1.31
N LEU A 380 9.37 6.03 -0.60
CA LEU A 380 9.20 7.37 -1.20
C LEU A 380 10.45 7.87 -1.95
N TRP A 381 11.61 7.27 -1.74
CA TRP A 381 12.82 7.57 -2.50
C TRP A 381 12.89 6.83 -3.85
N THR A 382 11.90 5.98 -4.16
CA THR A 382 11.87 5.18 -5.39
C THR A 382 10.90 5.74 -6.41
N ILE A 383 11.22 5.57 -7.70
CA ILE A 383 10.32 5.89 -8.83
C ILE A 383 9.03 5.07 -8.73
N ASN A 384 9.17 3.79 -8.33
CA ASN A 384 8.05 2.85 -8.22
C ASN A 384 6.93 3.38 -7.33
N ALA A 385 7.25 3.89 -6.14
CA ALA A 385 6.25 4.35 -5.19
C ALA A 385 5.38 5.48 -5.74
N TRP A 386 5.99 6.47 -6.39
CA TRP A 386 5.28 7.61 -6.95
C TRP A 386 4.50 7.26 -8.22
N ALA A 387 5.07 6.40 -9.06
CA ALA A 387 4.37 5.93 -10.26
C ALA A 387 3.15 5.09 -9.90
N ILE A 388 3.29 4.11 -9.00
CA ILE A 388 2.18 3.25 -8.57
C ILE A 388 1.09 4.07 -7.88
N ASP A 389 1.46 5.00 -6.98
CA ASP A 389 0.49 5.89 -6.32
C ASP A 389 -0.27 6.74 -7.34
N GLY A 390 0.41 7.31 -8.34
CA GLY A 390 -0.23 8.07 -9.40
C GLY A 390 -1.21 7.24 -10.24
N PHE A 391 -0.81 6.06 -10.68
CA PHE A 391 -1.71 5.17 -11.40
C PHE A 391 -2.87 4.67 -10.55
N THR A 392 -2.66 4.43 -9.26
CA THR A 392 -3.73 4.09 -8.32
C THR A 392 -4.74 5.21 -8.18
N LYS A 393 -4.29 6.47 -8.11
CA LYS A 393 -5.17 7.64 -8.10
C LYS A 393 -6.01 7.74 -9.39
N VAL A 394 -5.42 7.43 -10.54
CA VAL A 394 -6.11 7.47 -11.83
C VAL A 394 -7.13 6.33 -11.97
N PHE A 395 -6.68 5.09 -11.85
CA PHE A 395 -7.48 3.92 -12.23
C PHE A 395 -8.30 3.34 -11.09
N TRP A 396 -7.92 3.62 -9.86
CA TRP A 396 -8.60 3.09 -8.68
C TRP A 396 -9.50 4.12 -8.02
N ARG A 397 -8.98 5.33 -7.79
CA ARG A 397 -9.69 6.38 -7.08
C ARG A 397 -10.48 7.32 -7.96
N ASP A 398 -10.38 7.18 -9.29
CA ASP A 398 -11.04 8.04 -10.29
C ASP A 398 -10.79 9.55 -10.07
N LEU A 399 -9.60 9.90 -9.56
CA LEU A 399 -9.26 11.28 -9.26
C LEU A 399 -8.94 12.06 -10.55
N PRO A 400 -9.30 13.35 -10.61
CA PRO A 400 -8.98 14.20 -11.74
C PRO A 400 -7.47 14.41 -11.90
N VAL A 401 -7.03 14.75 -13.12
CA VAL A 401 -5.61 14.99 -13.43
C VAL A 401 -4.99 16.04 -12.50
N SER A 402 -5.77 17.02 -12.07
CA SER A 402 -5.30 18.05 -11.10
C SER A 402 -4.84 17.48 -9.76
N ALA A 403 -5.33 16.32 -9.35
CA ALA A 403 -4.90 15.67 -8.11
C ALA A 403 -3.56 14.92 -8.23
N LEU A 404 -3.01 14.81 -9.45
CA LEU A 404 -1.77 14.08 -9.73
C LEU A 404 -0.52 14.96 -9.64
N TRP A 405 -0.67 16.27 -9.38
CA TRP A 405 0.45 17.20 -9.41
C TRP A 405 1.64 16.80 -8.51
N PRO A 406 1.44 16.23 -7.28
CA PRO A 406 2.58 15.84 -6.46
C PRO A 406 3.38 14.71 -7.09
N GLN A 407 2.72 13.68 -7.64
CA GLN A 407 3.36 12.54 -8.29
C GLN A 407 4.09 12.98 -9.56
N VAL A 408 3.46 13.82 -10.36
CA VAL A 408 4.06 14.42 -11.57
C VAL A 408 5.29 15.24 -11.23
N ALA A 409 5.20 16.13 -10.25
CA ALA A 409 6.32 16.99 -9.84
C ALA A 409 7.52 16.17 -9.37
N VAL A 410 7.29 15.14 -8.52
CA VAL A 410 8.36 14.29 -8.00
C VAL A 410 8.99 13.45 -9.09
N LEU A 411 8.20 12.81 -9.97
CA LEU A 411 8.72 11.99 -11.07
C LEU A 411 9.54 12.84 -12.06
N LEU A 412 9.07 14.03 -12.40
CA LEU A 412 9.82 14.95 -13.24
C LEU A 412 11.11 15.42 -12.57
N ALA A 413 11.05 15.77 -11.29
CA ALA A 413 12.25 16.16 -10.53
C ALA A 413 13.29 15.04 -10.48
N ILE A 414 12.87 13.82 -10.15
CA ILE A 414 13.75 12.64 -10.17
C ILE A 414 14.34 12.46 -11.57
N GLY A 415 13.52 12.45 -12.62
CA GLY A 415 13.98 12.27 -14.00
C GLY A 415 14.99 13.33 -14.43
N ILE A 416 14.74 14.60 -14.13
CA ILE A 416 15.67 15.70 -14.44
C ILE A 416 17.00 15.51 -13.70
N VAL A 417 16.96 15.23 -12.41
CA VAL A 417 18.17 15.04 -11.60
C VAL A 417 18.99 13.87 -12.12
N LEU A 418 18.35 12.72 -12.37
CA LEU A 418 19.03 11.53 -12.89
C LEU A 418 19.64 11.77 -14.27
N PHE A 419 18.92 12.47 -15.16
CA PHE A 419 19.43 12.81 -16.48
C PHE A 419 20.63 13.77 -16.43
N LEU A 420 20.58 14.78 -15.56
CA LEU A 420 21.71 15.72 -15.39
C LEU A 420 22.94 15.00 -14.85
N ILE A 421 22.79 14.09 -13.90
CA ILE A 421 23.88 13.27 -13.38
C ILE A 421 24.41 12.34 -14.49
N ALA A 422 23.53 11.66 -15.22
CA ALA A 422 23.92 10.81 -16.35
C ALA A 422 24.74 11.59 -17.39
N ARG A 423 24.27 12.80 -17.76
CA ARG A 423 25.00 13.70 -18.67
C ARG A 423 26.38 14.08 -18.15
N ARG A 424 26.49 14.39 -16.83
CA ARG A 424 27.76 14.75 -16.24
C ARG A 424 28.76 13.59 -16.27
N ILE A 425 28.31 12.39 -15.96
CA ILE A 425 29.15 11.19 -15.97
C ILE A 425 29.53 10.80 -17.42
N ALA A 426 28.59 10.89 -18.36
CA ALA A 426 28.81 10.53 -19.75
C ALA A 426 29.84 11.45 -20.48
N ARG A 427 30.16 12.63 -19.94
CA ARG A 427 31.24 13.47 -20.47
C ARG A 427 32.59 12.76 -20.50
N ARG A 428 32.81 11.74 -19.67
CA ARG A 428 34.03 10.94 -19.73
C ARG A 428 34.34 10.39 -21.14
N TRP A 429 33.30 10.13 -21.93
CA TRP A 429 33.45 9.63 -23.30
C TRP A 429 33.73 10.74 -24.34
N GLU A 430 33.65 12.04 -23.96
CA GLU A 430 34.07 13.15 -24.81
C GLU A 430 35.58 13.36 -24.76
N TYR A 431 36.26 12.84 -23.72
CA TYR A 431 37.68 13.05 -23.45
C TYR A 431 38.52 11.77 -23.52
N ALA A 432 37.90 10.63 -23.82
CA ALA A 432 38.57 9.35 -24.00
C ALA A 432 38.92 9.13 -25.47
#